data_64e4a6dd8e1d6233b68f449e02268a26
#
_entry.id   64e4a6dd8e1d6233b68f449e02268a26
#
_cell.length_a   1.000
_cell.length_b   1.000
_cell.length_c   1.000
_cell.angle_alpha   90.00
_cell.angle_beta   90.00
_cell.angle_gamma   90.00
#
_symmetry.space_group_name_H-M   'P 1'
#
loop_
_entity.id
_entity.type
_entity.pdbx_description
1 polymer ?
#
loop_
_entity_poly.entity_id
_entity_poly.type
_entity_poly.pdbx_seq_one_letter_code
_entity_poly.pdbx_strand_id
1 'polypeptide(L)'
;MKTTTADFISMKKNGEKISMVTSYDYSTTKLIDSSGIDSIPVGDSLGNVILGYPDTVSVTMEDMLHHVKAVSRGAENALVICDMPFMSYQTSVYDAVVNAGRLMKEGRAGAVKLEGGKEYADHVRAIVSASIPVCGHIGMTPQSVNAFGGFKVQGRTEQAARRLIDDALALEEAGAFAVVIECVPYKLAEYISSILTIPTIGIGAGNGCDGQVLVYQDMLGMYSDFTPKFVKKFASVGDLMADAFKAYNNEVKSGTFPTEDYSYKIDDDILDRIRGGKR
;
A
#
# COMPACT_ATOMS: atom_id res chain seq x y z
N MET A 1 -3.59 -3.26 -20.74
CA MET A 1 -3.28 -4.67 -20.34
C MET A 1 -2.85 -4.60 -18.89
N LYS A 2 -3.28 -5.53 -18.04
CA LYS A 2 -2.94 -5.49 -16.60
C LYS A 2 -1.45 -5.76 -16.38
N THR A 3 -0.80 -4.92 -15.60
CA THR A 3 0.61 -5.08 -15.20
C THR A 3 0.80 -6.38 -14.42
N THR A 4 1.84 -7.12 -14.76
CA THR A 4 2.20 -8.42 -14.17
C THR A 4 3.59 -8.37 -13.51
N THR A 5 3.93 -9.40 -12.76
CA THR A 5 5.29 -9.55 -12.19
C THR A 5 6.36 -9.70 -13.27
N ALA A 6 6.03 -10.24 -14.44
CA ALA A 6 6.93 -10.32 -15.58
C ALA A 6 7.23 -8.94 -16.20
N ASP A 7 6.24 -8.03 -16.19
CA ASP A 7 6.43 -6.65 -16.65
C ASP A 7 7.42 -5.92 -15.74
N PHE A 8 7.38 -6.14 -14.43
CA PHE A 8 8.35 -5.59 -13.48
C PHE A 8 9.80 -5.95 -13.85
N ILE A 9 10.05 -7.23 -14.17
CA ILE A 9 11.38 -7.71 -14.61
C ILE A 9 11.77 -7.05 -15.95
N SER A 10 10.81 -6.90 -16.85
CA SER A 10 11.04 -6.27 -18.16
C SER A 10 11.35 -4.78 -18.00
N MET A 11 10.63 -4.06 -17.15
CA MET A 11 10.87 -2.64 -16.87
C MET A 11 12.27 -2.41 -16.33
N LYS A 12 12.73 -3.23 -15.36
CA LYS A 12 14.12 -3.15 -14.88
C LYS A 12 15.13 -3.35 -16.01
N LYS A 13 14.95 -4.38 -16.84
CA LYS A 13 15.85 -4.66 -17.98
C LYS A 13 15.92 -3.52 -18.99
N ASN A 14 14.80 -2.82 -19.17
CA ASN A 14 14.68 -1.69 -20.08
C ASN A 14 15.13 -0.35 -19.46
N GLY A 15 15.43 -0.32 -18.16
CA GLY A 15 15.72 0.92 -17.42
C GLY A 15 14.48 1.80 -17.18
N GLU A 16 13.27 1.24 -17.30
CA GLU A 16 12.01 1.91 -17.04
C GLU A 16 11.73 1.91 -15.54
N LYS A 17 11.31 3.05 -14.98
CA LYS A 17 11.02 3.16 -13.54
C LYS A 17 9.61 2.68 -13.23
N ILE A 18 9.49 1.94 -12.13
CA ILE A 18 8.23 1.38 -11.63
C ILE A 18 7.62 2.35 -10.61
N SER A 19 6.38 2.76 -10.86
CA SER A 19 5.61 3.61 -9.95
C SER A 19 4.66 2.77 -9.11
N MET A 20 4.68 2.98 -7.78
CA MET A 20 3.78 2.30 -6.85
C MET A 20 3.16 3.31 -5.89
N VAL A 21 1.85 3.17 -5.65
CA VAL A 21 1.10 3.98 -4.68
C VAL A 21 0.14 3.07 -3.93
N THR A 22 0.14 3.14 -2.60
CA THR A 22 -0.78 2.32 -1.80
C THR A 22 -2.23 2.69 -2.06
N SER A 23 -3.15 1.75 -1.86
CA SER A 23 -4.59 2.02 -1.75
C SER A 23 -5.25 1.04 -0.79
N TYR A 24 -6.41 1.43 -0.25
CA TYR A 24 -7.11 0.65 0.77
C TYR A 24 -8.62 0.55 0.53
N ASP A 25 -9.15 1.20 -0.51
CA ASP A 25 -10.56 1.19 -0.85
C ASP A 25 -10.78 1.22 -2.38
N TYR A 26 -12.02 0.96 -2.78
CA TYR A 26 -12.41 0.88 -4.18
C TYR A 26 -12.30 2.21 -4.93
N SER A 27 -12.80 3.30 -4.33
CA SER A 27 -12.91 4.59 -5.03
C SER A 27 -11.54 5.22 -5.28
N THR A 28 -10.67 5.22 -4.25
CA THR A 28 -9.30 5.70 -4.37
C THR A 28 -8.50 4.83 -5.34
N THR A 29 -8.70 3.51 -5.33
CA THR A 29 -8.05 2.59 -6.27
C THR A 29 -8.40 2.94 -7.72
N LYS A 30 -9.66 3.24 -8.03
CA LYS A 30 -10.07 3.65 -9.39
C LYS A 30 -9.31 4.90 -9.87
N LEU A 31 -9.11 5.87 -8.99
CA LEU A 31 -8.36 7.10 -9.31
C LEU A 31 -6.88 6.79 -9.56
N ILE A 32 -6.26 5.99 -8.71
CA ILE A 32 -4.85 5.60 -8.84
C ILE A 32 -4.65 4.77 -10.12
N ASP A 33 -5.49 3.77 -10.37
CA ASP A 33 -5.40 2.88 -11.52
C ASP A 33 -5.56 3.64 -12.85
N SER A 34 -6.47 4.62 -12.88
CA SER A 34 -6.68 5.48 -14.06
C SER A 34 -5.54 6.48 -14.31
N SER A 35 -4.66 6.68 -13.33
CA SER A 35 -3.51 7.59 -13.44
C SER A 35 -2.27 6.93 -14.05
N GLY A 36 -2.33 5.64 -14.41
CA GLY A 36 -1.23 4.92 -15.05
C GLY A 36 -0.15 4.45 -14.06
N ILE A 37 -0.47 4.31 -12.77
CA ILE A 37 0.41 3.70 -11.75
C ILE A 37 0.55 2.21 -12.04
N ASP A 38 1.80 1.70 -12.01
CA ASP A 38 2.11 0.32 -12.38
C ASP A 38 1.65 -0.70 -11.35
N SER A 39 1.68 -0.34 -10.06
CA SER A 39 1.27 -1.24 -8.98
C SER A 39 0.62 -0.52 -7.81
N ILE A 40 -0.33 -1.21 -7.20
CA ILE A 40 -1.09 -0.73 -6.04
C ILE A 40 -0.89 -1.70 -4.87
N PRO A 41 0.03 -1.38 -3.94
CA PRO A 41 0.14 -2.12 -2.69
C PRO A 41 -1.06 -1.90 -1.77
N VAL A 42 -1.58 -2.97 -1.20
CA VAL A 42 -2.42 -2.93 0.01
C VAL A 42 -1.49 -3.21 1.18
N GLY A 43 -0.90 -2.13 1.70
CA GLY A 43 0.10 -2.18 2.75
C GLY A 43 -0.54 -2.30 4.14
N ASP A 44 0.15 -2.95 5.08
CA ASP A 44 -0.24 -2.95 6.49
C ASP A 44 -0.10 -1.58 7.16
N SER A 45 0.49 -0.59 6.47
CA SER A 45 0.39 0.84 6.77
C SER A 45 -1.06 1.34 6.91
N LEU A 46 -2.06 0.58 6.40
CA LEU A 46 -3.48 0.84 6.70
C LEU A 46 -3.75 0.89 8.22
N GLY A 47 -2.97 0.18 9.03
CA GLY A 47 -3.05 0.26 10.49
C GLY A 47 -2.96 1.71 10.97
N ASN A 48 -1.98 2.45 10.47
CA ASN A 48 -1.79 3.85 10.84
C ASN A 48 -2.81 4.79 10.18
N VAL A 49 -2.90 4.74 8.83
CA VAL A 49 -3.58 5.80 8.05
C VAL A 49 -5.08 5.56 7.84
N ILE A 50 -5.59 4.36 8.12
CA ILE A 50 -7.01 4.00 8.00
C ILE A 50 -7.61 3.61 9.35
N LEU A 51 -6.93 2.73 10.11
CA LEU A 51 -7.46 2.19 11.36
C LEU A 51 -7.08 3.01 12.59
N GLY A 52 -6.10 3.95 12.44
CA GLY A 52 -5.67 4.83 13.54
C GLY A 52 -4.85 4.10 14.61
N TYR A 53 -4.23 2.99 14.28
CA TYR A 53 -3.30 2.28 15.17
C TYR A 53 -1.96 3.03 15.26
N PRO A 54 -1.25 2.92 16.38
CA PRO A 54 0.06 3.57 16.55
C PRO A 54 1.16 2.94 15.68
N ASP A 55 0.98 1.70 15.24
CA ASP A 55 1.90 0.93 14.42
C ASP A 55 1.16 -0.10 13.54
N THR A 56 1.90 -0.89 12.77
CA THR A 56 1.35 -1.92 11.89
C THR A 56 1.17 -3.29 12.56
N VAL A 57 1.68 -3.45 13.79
CA VAL A 57 1.74 -4.75 14.49
C VAL A 57 0.36 -5.31 14.81
N SER A 58 -0.63 -4.43 15.03
CA SER A 58 -2.01 -4.82 15.36
C SER A 58 -2.88 -5.19 14.15
N VAL A 59 -2.38 -5.00 12.93
CA VAL A 59 -3.13 -5.33 11.70
C VAL A 59 -3.30 -6.83 11.57
N THR A 60 -4.53 -7.27 11.33
CA THR A 60 -4.90 -8.68 11.19
C THR A 60 -4.98 -9.14 9.73
N MET A 61 -4.99 -10.46 9.51
CA MET A 61 -5.29 -11.03 8.19
C MET A 61 -6.68 -10.64 7.68
N GLU A 62 -7.64 -10.49 8.56
CA GLU A 62 -9.01 -10.09 8.25
C GLU A 62 -9.09 -8.64 7.78
N ASP A 63 -8.32 -7.74 8.40
CA ASP A 63 -8.18 -6.36 7.94
C ASP A 63 -7.58 -6.32 6.52
N MET A 64 -6.49 -7.05 6.31
CA MET A 64 -5.85 -7.12 4.99
C MET A 64 -6.79 -7.69 3.94
N LEU A 65 -7.53 -8.77 4.26
CA LEU A 65 -8.53 -9.37 3.36
C LEU A 65 -9.69 -8.42 3.07
N HIS A 66 -10.14 -7.65 4.07
CA HIS A 66 -11.19 -6.65 3.86
C HIS A 66 -10.78 -5.62 2.82
N HIS A 67 -9.62 -5.03 3.01
CA HIS A 67 -9.12 -3.95 2.16
C HIS A 67 -8.69 -4.45 0.77
N VAL A 68 -7.95 -5.56 0.68
CA VAL A 68 -7.49 -6.08 -0.61
C VAL A 68 -8.64 -6.50 -1.52
N LYS A 69 -9.74 -7.01 -0.98
CA LYS A 69 -10.96 -7.30 -1.76
C LYS A 69 -11.53 -6.06 -2.44
N ALA A 70 -11.52 -4.92 -1.74
CA ALA A 70 -12.00 -3.65 -2.29
C ALA A 70 -11.04 -3.12 -3.39
N VAL A 71 -9.74 -3.10 -3.09
CA VAL A 71 -8.69 -2.67 -4.03
C VAL A 71 -8.67 -3.54 -5.28
N SER A 72 -8.70 -4.86 -5.15
CA SER A 72 -8.67 -5.79 -6.30
C SER A 72 -9.85 -5.62 -7.26
N ARG A 73 -11.00 -5.14 -6.75
CA ARG A 73 -12.14 -4.80 -7.63
C ARG A 73 -11.95 -3.48 -8.36
N GLY A 74 -11.17 -2.54 -7.78
CA GLY A 74 -10.92 -1.23 -8.37
C GLY A 74 -9.75 -1.21 -9.36
N ALA A 75 -8.79 -2.12 -9.23
CA ALA A 75 -7.58 -2.18 -10.05
C ALA A 75 -7.82 -3.03 -11.31
N GLU A 76 -7.94 -2.36 -12.44
CA GLU A 76 -8.11 -3.00 -13.76
C GLU A 76 -6.76 -3.19 -14.45
N ASN A 77 -5.82 -2.25 -14.29
CA ASN A 77 -4.54 -2.18 -15.00
C ASN A 77 -3.34 -2.45 -14.08
N ALA A 78 -3.33 -1.92 -12.87
CA ALA A 78 -2.21 -2.04 -11.95
C ALA A 78 -2.08 -3.44 -11.33
N LEU A 79 -0.85 -3.85 -11.03
CA LEU A 79 -0.57 -5.05 -10.23
C LEU A 79 -0.92 -4.78 -8.75
N VAL A 80 -1.85 -5.54 -8.19
CA VAL A 80 -2.18 -5.46 -6.76
C VAL A 80 -1.24 -6.38 -5.97
N ILE A 81 -0.49 -5.81 -5.02
CA ILE A 81 0.37 -6.53 -4.10
C ILE A 81 -0.21 -6.37 -2.69
N CYS A 82 -0.39 -7.46 -1.94
CA CYS A 82 -0.94 -7.40 -0.59
C CYS A 82 0.10 -7.79 0.44
N ASP A 83 0.25 -6.97 1.49
CA ASP A 83 1.14 -7.29 2.60
C ASP A 83 0.59 -8.46 3.42
N MET A 84 1.48 -9.33 3.82
CA MET A 84 1.26 -10.32 4.86
C MET A 84 1.47 -9.62 6.21
N PRO A 85 0.44 -9.44 7.06
CA PRO A 85 0.57 -8.70 8.30
C PRO A 85 1.43 -9.45 9.33
N PHE A 86 1.85 -8.73 10.37
CA PHE A 86 2.66 -9.29 11.45
C PHE A 86 2.05 -10.58 12.03
N MET A 87 2.89 -11.58 12.27
CA MET A 87 2.54 -12.93 12.76
C MET A 87 1.69 -13.79 11.82
N SER A 88 1.48 -13.35 10.57
CA SER A 88 0.79 -14.18 9.57
C SER A 88 1.73 -15.15 8.84
N TYR A 89 3.03 -14.93 8.89
CA TYR A 89 4.06 -15.77 8.24
C TYR A 89 5.23 -16.14 9.15
N GLN A 90 5.47 -15.39 10.23
CA GLN A 90 6.61 -15.62 11.14
C GLN A 90 6.50 -16.89 11.97
N THR A 91 5.30 -17.42 12.15
CA THR A 91 5.00 -18.58 13.00
C THR A 91 5.51 -19.89 12.40
N SER A 92 5.35 -20.08 11.10
CA SER A 92 5.81 -21.27 10.39
C SER A 92 5.75 -21.06 8.86
N VAL A 93 6.52 -21.86 8.13
CA VAL A 93 6.42 -21.93 6.65
C VAL A 93 5.02 -22.36 6.20
N TYR A 94 4.37 -23.26 6.94
CA TYR A 94 3.00 -23.69 6.64
C TYR A 94 2.00 -22.52 6.73
N ASP A 95 2.02 -21.76 7.82
CA ASP A 95 1.14 -20.59 7.99
C ASP A 95 1.40 -19.53 6.93
N ALA A 96 2.67 -19.31 6.57
CA ALA A 96 3.04 -18.38 5.51
C ALA A 96 2.38 -18.74 4.17
N VAL A 97 2.45 -20.02 3.76
CA VAL A 97 1.83 -20.48 2.51
C VAL A 97 0.31 -20.40 2.59
N VAL A 98 -0.31 -20.80 3.71
CA VAL A 98 -1.77 -20.74 3.89
C VAL A 98 -2.27 -19.30 3.82
N ASN A 99 -1.63 -18.37 4.55
CA ASN A 99 -2.05 -16.97 4.59
C ASN A 99 -1.78 -16.25 3.28
N ALA A 100 -0.65 -16.50 2.60
CA ALA A 100 -0.42 -16.03 1.24
C ALA A 100 -1.51 -16.52 0.28
N GLY A 101 -1.86 -17.81 0.37
CA GLY A 101 -2.96 -18.41 -0.40
C GLY A 101 -4.31 -17.74 -0.16
N ARG A 102 -4.61 -17.33 1.08
CA ARG A 102 -5.82 -16.57 1.41
C ARG A 102 -5.85 -15.19 0.72
N LEU A 103 -4.73 -14.46 0.75
CA LEU A 103 -4.64 -13.14 0.09
C LEU A 103 -4.83 -13.24 -1.43
N MET A 104 -4.27 -14.29 -2.06
CA MET A 104 -4.46 -14.55 -3.49
C MET A 104 -5.90 -15.00 -3.82
N LYS A 105 -6.41 -15.98 -3.09
CA LYS A 105 -7.65 -16.66 -3.42
C LYS A 105 -8.90 -15.88 -2.99
N GLU A 106 -8.91 -15.39 -1.75
CA GLU A 106 -10.03 -14.63 -1.19
C GLU A 106 -9.90 -13.13 -1.53
N GLY A 107 -8.67 -12.59 -1.42
CA GLY A 107 -8.35 -11.18 -1.65
C GLY A 107 -8.23 -10.81 -3.11
N ARG A 108 -7.94 -11.79 -4.00
CA ARG A 108 -7.64 -11.59 -5.43
C ARG A 108 -6.41 -10.70 -5.67
N ALA A 109 -5.46 -10.70 -4.75
CA ALA A 109 -4.16 -10.07 -4.98
C ALA A 109 -3.43 -10.73 -6.17
N GLY A 110 -2.58 -10.00 -6.86
CA GLY A 110 -1.69 -10.52 -7.91
C GLY A 110 -0.36 -11.05 -7.36
N ALA A 111 0.03 -10.56 -6.16
CA ALA A 111 1.23 -10.98 -5.44
C ALA A 111 1.07 -10.68 -3.95
N VAL A 112 1.95 -11.24 -3.12
CA VAL A 112 2.05 -10.91 -1.70
C VAL A 112 3.38 -10.23 -1.39
N LYS A 113 3.44 -9.45 -0.28
CA LYS A 113 4.69 -8.91 0.25
C LYS A 113 4.88 -9.38 1.70
N LEU A 114 6.12 -9.63 2.09
CA LEU A 114 6.49 -9.91 3.47
C LEU A 114 7.80 -9.20 3.83
N GLU A 115 7.97 -8.92 5.12
CA GLU A 115 9.10 -8.21 5.68
C GLU A 115 10.13 -9.16 6.28
N GLY A 116 11.41 -8.80 6.10
CA GLY A 116 12.58 -9.53 6.55
C GLY A 116 13.40 -10.08 5.38
N GLY A 117 14.59 -10.53 5.70
CA GLY A 117 15.61 -10.94 4.74
C GLY A 117 15.86 -12.46 4.75
N LYS A 118 17.12 -12.80 4.93
CA LYS A 118 17.61 -14.18 4.89
C LYS A 118 16.88 -15.13 5.84
N GLU A 119 16.44 -14.65 6.99
CA GLU A 119 15.68 -15.41 7.98
C GLU A 119 14.34 -15.94 7.48
N TYR A 120 13.76 -15.29 6.44
CA TYR A 120 12.49 -15.72 5.81
C TYR A 120 12.66 -16.26 4.39
N ALA A 121 13.89 -16.52 3.93
CA ALA A 121 14.14 -17.06 2.59
C ALA A 121 13.41 -18.40 2.35
N ASP A 122 13.32 -19.28 3.35
CA ASP A 122 12.59 -20.55 3.21
C ASP A 122 11.07 -20.35 3.12
N HIS A 123 10.52 -19.33 3.80
CA HIS A 123 9.12 -18.94 3.69
C HIS A 123 8.81 -18.41 2.28
N VAL A 124 9.67 -17.53 1.76
CA VAL A 124 9.56 -17.00 0.38
C VAL A 124 9.62 -18.15 -0.62
N ARG A 125 10.60 -19.05 -0.50
CA ARG A 125 10.75 -20.20 -1.40
C ARG A 125 9.51 -21.09 -1.40
N ALA A 126 8.93 -21.36 -0.23
CA ALA A 126 7.73 -22.18 -0.11
C ALA A 126 6.49 -21.51 -0.73
N ILE A 127 6.31 -20.20 -0.52
CA ILE A 127 5.21 -19.44 -1.11
C ILE A 127 5.36 -19.41 -2.64
N VAL A 128 6.56 -19.14 -3.15
CA VAL A 128 6.87 -19.15 -4.60
C VAL A 128 6.63 -20.54 -5.20
N SER A 129 7.04 -21.61 -4.49
CA SER A 129 6.80 -23.00 -4.91
C SER A 129 5.31 -23.35 -4.99
N ALA A 130 4.46 -22.64 -4.22
CA ALA A 130 3.01 -22.73 -4.32
C ALA A 130 2.42 -21.89 -5.47
N SER A 131 3.27 -21.37 -6.38
CA SER A 131 2.88 -20.51 -7.51
C SER A 131 2.30 -19.14 -7.09
N ILE A 132 2.73 -18.62 -5.95
CA ILE A 132 2.35 -17.30 -5.45
C ILE A 132 3.55 -16.36 -5.60
N PRO A 133 3.46 -15.27 -6.38
CA PRO A 133 4.55 -14.30 -6.52
C PRO A 133 4.78 -13.55 -5.20
N VAL A 134 6.06 -13.39 -4.83
CA VAL A 134 6.46 -12.72 -3.58
C VAL A 134 7.31 -11.49 -3.88
N CYS A 135 6.96 -10.37 -3.27
CA CYS A 135 7.81 -9.19 -3.13
C CYS A 135 8.44 -9.23 -1.73
N GLY A 136 9.76 -9.12 -1.64
CA GLY A 136 10.44 -9.00 -0.36
C GLY A 136 10.42 -7.57 0.17
N HIS A 137 10.78 -7.36 1.45
CA HIS A 137 10.91 -6.03 2.04
C HIS A 137 12.04 -6.03 3.07
N ILE A 138 13.06 -5.22 2.82
CA ILE A 138 14.25 -5.08 3.67
C ILE A 138 14.50 -3.62 4.06
N GLY A 139 15.40 -3.41 5.00
CA GLY A 139 15.71 -2.10 5.55
C GLY A 139 14.93 -1.85 6.83
N MET A 140 14.26 -0.72 6.93
CA MET A 140 13.28 -0.50 7.99
C MET A 140 12.02 -1.31 7.65
N THR A 141 11.76 -2.31 8.44
CA THR A 141 10.56 -3.14 8.34
C THR A 141 9.61 -2.73 9.48
N PRO A 142 8.46 -2.05 9.19
CA PRO A 142 7.55 -1.54 10.22
C PRO A 142 7.07 -2.59 11.22
N GLN A 143 6.87 -3.82 10.80
CA GLN A 143 6.51 -4.93 11.68
C GLN A 143 7.58 -5.24 12.74
N SER A 144 8.83 -4.84 12.49
CA SER A 144 9.97 -5.02 13.40
C SER A 144 10.24 -3.77 14.26
N VAL A 145 9.34 -2.78 14.29
CA VAL A 145 9.52 -1.49 14.97
C VAL A 145 9.93 -1.65 16.44
N ASN A 146 9.33 -2.60 17.14
CA ASN A 146 9.65 -2.89 18.54
C ASN A 146 11.07 -3.46 18.71
N ALA A 147 11.49 -4.35 17.80
CA ALA A 147 12.84 -4.94 17.82
C ALA A 147 13.90 -3.88 17.48
N PHE A 148 13.60 -2.93 16.59
CA PHE A 148 14.51 -1.84 16.24
C PHE A 148 14.53 -0.69 17.28
N GLY A 149 13.56 -0.68 18.21
CA GLY A 149 13.40 0.42 19.17
C GLY A 149 13.01 1.73 18.48
N GLY A 150 12.09 1.66 17.51
CA GLY A 150 11.51 2.77 16.74
C GLY A 150 11.93 2.81 15.27
N PHE A 151 11.39 3.78 14.53
CA PHE A 151 11.69 4.00 13.10
C PHE A 151 13.10 4.57 12.92
N LYS A 152 14.02 3.74 12.42
CA LYS A 152 15.44 4.11 12.27
C LYS A 152 15.96 3.71 10.89
N VAL A 153 16.78 4.58 10.28
CA VAL A 153 17.49 4.25 9.04
C VAL A 153 18.42 3.07 9.27
N GLN A 154 18.29 2.05 8.44
CA GLN A 154 19.05 0.81 8.48
C GLN A 154 20.29 0.86 7.57
N GLY A 155 21.30 0.01 7.81
CA GLY A 155 22.47 -0.11 6.92
C GLY A 155 23.53 0.99 7.06
N ARG A 156 23.60 1.70 8.20
CA ARG A 156 24.57 2.81 8.41
C ARG A 156 25.99 2.35 8.83
N THR A 157 26.15 1.11 9.23
CA THR A 157 27.46 0.54 9.55
C THR A 157 27.85 -0.50 8.52
N GLU A 158 29.13 -0.82 8.40
CA GLU A 158 29.59 -1.84 7.46
C GLU A 158 28.89 -3.18 7.67
N GLN A 159 28.79 -3.62 8.93
CA GLN A 159 28.10 -4.87 9.28
C GLN A 159 26.62 -4.84 8.90
N ALA A 160 25.91 -3.75 9.21
CA ALA A 160 24.52 -3.61 8.86
C ALA A 160 24.29 -3.50 7.34
N ALA A 161 25.21 -2.85 6.61
CA ALA A 161 25.15 -2.77 5.16
C ALA A 161 25.36 -4.15 4.50
N ARG A 162 26.36 -4.93 4.96
CA ARG A 162 26.59 -6.30 4.49
C ARG A 162 25.38 -7.19 4.73
N ARG A 163 24.77 -7.10 5.91
CA ARG A 163 23.56 -7.85 6.22
C ARG A 163 22.43 -7.53 5.23
N LEU A 164 22.16 -6.27 4.91
CA LEU A 164 21.12 -5.89 3.95
C LEU A 164 21.42 -6.40 2.53
N ILE A 165 22.70 -6.45 2.13
CA ILE A 165 23.11 -7.04 0.86
C ILE A 165 22.81 -8.53 0.85
N ASP A 166 23.21 -9.25 1.92
CA ASP A 166 22.97 -10.69 2.05
C ASP A 166 21.46 -10.99 2.09
N ASP A 167 20.67 -10.17 2.77
CA ASP A 167 19.22 -10.28 2.84
C ASP A 167 18.58 -10.13 1.44
N ALA A 168 19.01 -9.13 0.67
CA ALA A 168 18.51 -8.89 -0.69
C ALA A 168 18.81 -10.08 -1.63
N LEU A 169 20.05 -10.57 -1.60
CA LEU A 169 20.47 -11.72 -2.40
C LEU A 169 19.73 -13.00 -2.01
N ALA A 170 19.51 -13.23 -0.70
CA ALA A 170 18.78 -14.40 -0.22
C ALA A 170 17.32 -14.39 -0.66
N LEU A 171 16.66 -13.20 -0.71
CA LEU A 171 15.28 -13.07 -1.20
C LEU A 171 15.22 -13.33 -2.71
N GLU A 172 16.16 -12.82 -3.49
CA GLU A 172 16.25 -13.11 -4.92
C GLU A 172 16.45 -14.61 -5.18
N GLU A 173 17.40 -15.24 -4.48
CA GLU A 173 17.65 -16.69 -4.59
C GLU A 173 16.44 -17.53 -4.18
N ALA A 174 15.65 -17.04 -3.22
CA ALA A 174 14.40 -17.67 -2.81
C ALA A 174 13.26 -17.54 -3.84
N GLY A 175 13.44 -16.72 -4.88
CA GLY A 175 12.50 -16.54 -5.97
C GLY A 175 11.57 -15.34 -5.85
N ALA A 176 11.89 -14.36 -4.99
CA ALA A 176 11.17 -13.09 -4.97
C ALA A 176 11.26 -12.42 -6.35
N PHE A 177 10.16 -11.79 -6.82
CA PHE A 177 10.16 -11.09 -8.11
C PHE A 177 10.58 -9.62 -7.99
N ALA A 178 10.55 -9.05 -6.79
CA ALA A 178 10.94 -7.68 -6.47
C ALA A 178 11.30 -7.57 -4.99
N VAL A 179 12.02 -6.50 -4.62
CA VAL A 179 12.36 -6.20 -3.21
C VAL A 179 12.08 -4.72 -2.92
N VAL A 180 11.28 -4.43 -1.89
CA VAL A 180 11.16 -3.08 -1.32
C VAL A 180 12.38 -2.80 -0.44
N ILE A 181 12.96 -1.61 -0.57
CA ILE A 181 14.07 -1.12 0.25
C ILE A 181 13.60 0.14 0.98
N GLU A 182 13.41 0.05 2.30
CA GLU A 182 12.88 1.14 3.09
C GLU A 182 13.92 1.75 4.03
N CYS A 183 14.01 3.09 4.04
CA CYS A 183 14.85 3.87 4.95
C CYS A 183 16.30 3.36 5.02
N VAL A 184 16.92 3.17 3.85
CA VAL A 184 18.33 2.74 3.66
C VAL A 184 19.11 3.89 3.02
N PRO A 185 20.38 4.12 3.36
CA PRO A 185 21.20 5.12 2.69
C PRO A 185 21.21 4.94 1.18
N TYR A 186 20.95 6.02 0.43
CA TYR A 186 20.69 5.96 -1.02
C TYR A 186 21.81 5.28 -1.83
N LYS A 187 23.09 5.46 -1.48
CA LYS A 187 24.21 4.78 -2.14
C LYS A 187 24.22 3.28 -1.90
N LEU A 188 23.79 2.82 -0.72
CA LEU A 188 23.66 1.38 -0.42
C LEU A 188 22.49 0.77 -1.21
N ALA A 189 21.36 1.47 -1.26
CA ALA A 189 20.21 1.02 -2.03
C ALA A 189 20.51 0.96 -3.54
N GLU A 190 21.22 1.96 -4.09
CA GLU A 190 21.71 1.97 -5.46
C GLU A 190 22.65 0.77 -5.74
N TYR A 191 23.57 0.48 -4.83
CA TYR A 191 24.44 -0.68 -4.94
C TYR A 191 23.65 -1.99 -4.93
N ILE A 192 22.72 -2.17 -3.98
CA ILE A 192 21.84 -3.36 -3.92
C ILE A 192 21.05 -3.49 -5.22
N SER A 193 20.50 -2.40 -5.75
CA SER A 193 19.76 -2.39 -7.01
C SER A 193 20.63 -2.83 -8.20
N SER A 194 21.92 -2.48 -8.18
CA SER A 194 22.85 -2.82 -9.27
C SER A 194 23.28 -4.28 -9.30
N ILE A 195 23.26 -4.96 -8.16
CA ILE A 195 23.69 -6.37 -8.06
C ILE A 195 22.54 -7.38 -8.20
N LEU A 196 21.30 -6.94 -7.96
CA LEU A 196 20.11 -7.79 -8.13
C LEU A 196 19.66 -7.81 -9.61
N THR A 197 19.12 -8.93 -10.05
CA THR A 197 18.46 -9.06 -11.35
C THR A 197 16.97 -8.73 -11.28
N ILE A 198 16.36 -8.86 -10.10
CA ILE A 198 14.99 -8.46 -9.82
C ILE A 198 14.91 -6.96 -9.48
N PRO A 199 13.77 -6.28 -9.77
CA PRO A 199 13.62 -4.86 -9.48
C PRO A 199 13.58 -4.56 -7.98
N THR A 200 14.15 -3.39 -7.64
CA THR A 200 14.08 -2.81 -6.30
C THR A 200 13.13 -1.61 -6.28
N ILE A 201 12.31 -1.53 -5.23
CA ILE A 201 11.35 -0.44 -5.02
C ILE A 201 11.77 0.35 -3.78
N GLY A 202 12.14 1.61 -3.97
CA GLY A 202 12.62 2.46 -2.89
C GLY A 202 11.47 3.19 -2.16
N ILE A 203 11.61 3.32 -0.84
CA ILE A 203 10.88 4.27 -0.02
C ILE A 203 11.85 4.83 1.02
N GLY A 204 12.21 6.11 0.90
CA GLY A 204 13.29 6.68 1.71
C GLY A 204 14.68 6.08 1.44
N ALA A 205 14.89 5.54 0.23
CA ALA A 205 16.13 4.86 -0.18
C ALA A 205 16.81 5.53 -1.39
N GLY A 206 16.35 6.71 -1.80
CA GLY A 206 16.90 7.47 -2.93
C GLY A 206 16.37 6.99 -4.28
N ASN A 207 16.84 7.64 -5.36
CA ASN A 207 16.36 7.43 -6.72
C ASN A 207 17.13 6.35 -7.50
N GLY A 208 18.13 5.71 -6.88
CA GLY A 208 18.91 4.63 -7.46
C GLY A 208 18.17 3.30 -7.57
N CYS A 209 17.03 3.14 -6.90
CA CYS A 209 16.16 1.98 -7.06
C CYS A 209 15.43 1.98 -8.42
N ASP A 210 14.95 0.81 -8.84
CA ASP A 210 14.23 0.64 -10.11
C ASP A 210 12.81 1.21 -10.07
N GLY A 211 12.23 1.36 -8.87
CA GLY A 211 10.93 1.99 -8.66
C GLY A 211 10.84 2.74 -7.33
N GLN A 212 9.69 3.36 -7.08
CA GLN A 212 9.39 4.07 -5.84
C GLN A 212 7.97 3.77 -5.39
N VAL A 213 7.77 3.70 -4.06
CA VAL A 213 6.44 3.59 -3.45
C VAL A 213 6.21 4.72 -2.45
N LEU A 214 4.97 5.22 -2.40
CA LEU A 214 4.49 6.12 -1.33
C LEU A 214 3.12 5.68 -0.85
N VAL A 215 2.84 5.99 0.43
CA VAL A 215 1.49 5.92 1.00
C VAL A 215 0.67 7.09 0.45
N TYR A 216 -0.53 6.81 -0.10
CA TYR A 216 -1.29 7.85 -0.81
C TYR A 216 -1.74 8.99 0.12
N GLN A 217 -2.05 8.71 1.38
CA GLN A 217 -2.39 9.74 2.36
C GLN A 217 -1.23 10.70 2.61
N ASP A 218 -0.01 10.17 2.65
CA ASP A 218 1.19 10.99 2.85
C ASP A 218 1.44 11.90 1.64
N MET A 219 1.47 11.32 0.43
CA MET A 219 1.75 12.10 -0.77
C MET A 219 0.67 13.13 -1.12
N LEU A 220 -0.57 12.91 -0.67
CA LEU A 220 -1.67 13.84 -0.86
C LEU A 220 -1.89 14.80 0.33
N GLY A 221 -1.06 14.70 1.40
CA GLY A 221 -1.18 15.54 2.58
C GLY A 221 -2.49 15.34 3.35
N MET A 222 -3.04 14.12 3.34
CA MET A 222 -4.26 13.77 4.07
C MET A 222 -3.97 13.32 5.51
N TYR A 223 -2.81 12.70 5.75
CA TYR A 223 -2.37 12.24 7.06
C TYR A 223 -1.47 13.31 7.70
N SER A 224 -1.77 13.70 8.93
CA SER A 224 -1.13 14.85 9.61
C SER A 224 -0.34 14.52 10.86
N ASP A 225 -0.52 13.31 11.45
CA ASP A 225 0.08 12.97 12.74
C ASP A 225 1.61 12.84 12.63
N PHE A 226 2.10 12.35 11.50
CA PHE A 226 3.52 12.25 11.22
C PHE A 226 3.78 12.30 9.71
N THR A 227 4.78 13.06 9.28
CA THR A 227 5.24 13.08 7.89
C THR A 227 6.71 12.65 7.85
N PRO A 228 7.03 11.46 7.31
CA PRO A 228 8.43 11.03 7.15
C PRO A 228 9.23 11.98 6.26
N LYS A 229 10.53 12.13 6.55
CA LYS A 229 11.43 13.03 5.80
C LYS A 229 11.43 12.75 4.28
N PHE A 230 11.23 11.51 3.87
CA PHE A 230 11.28 11.10 2.46
C PHE A 230 9.99 11.39 1.70
N VAL A 231 8.92 11.79 2.38
CA VAL A 231 7.64 12.09 1.74
C VAL A 231 7.69 13.44 1.07
N LYS A 232 7.49 13.45 -0.24
CA LYS A 232 7.14 14.65 -1.01
C LYS A 232 5.62 14.73 -1.10
N LYS A 233 5.03 15.83 -0.63
CA LYS A 233 3.61 16.11 -0.85
C LYS A 233 3.41 16.61 -2.28
N PHE A 234 2.57 15.95 -3.04
CA PHE A 234 2.18 16.31 -4.40
C PHE A 234 0.93 17.18 -4.44
N ALA A 235 0.15 17.15 -3.34
CA ALA A 235 -1.04 17.97 -3.14
C ALA A 235 -1.33 18.15 -1.64
N SER A 236 -2.26 19.06 -1.28
CA SER A 236 -2.80 19.28 0.07
C SER A 236 -4.29 18.92 0.09
N VAL A 237 -4.61 17.67 -0.22
CA VAL A 237 -6.00 17.20 -0.31
C VAL A 237 -6.68 17.24 1.07
N GLY A 238 -5.94 17.02 2.15
CA GLY A 238 -6.48 17.12 3.51
C GLY A 238 -7.07 18.51 3.81
N ASP A 239 -6.39 19.59 3.41
CA ASP A 239 -6.89 20.96 3.58
C ASP A 239 -8.17 21.18 2.74
N LEU A 240 -8.17 20.74 1.48
CA LEU A 240 -9.34 20.84 0.59
C LEU A 240 -10.56 20.10 1.15
N MET A 241 -10.35 18.91 1.70
CA MET A 241 -11.41 18.12 2.36
C MET A 241 -11.96 18.85 3.60
N ALA A 242 -11.08 19.38 4.44
CA ALA A 242 -11.47 20.11 5.63
C ALA A 242 -12.31 21.35 5.28
N ASP A 243 -11.92 22.09 4.25
CA ASP A 243 -12.66 23.28 3.81
C ASP A 243 -14.01 22.90 3.17
N ALA A 244 -14.07 21.83 2.39
CA ALA A 244 -15.32 21.32 1.84
C ALA A 244 -16.30 20.88 2.95
N PHE A 245 -15.83 20.20 3.98
CA PHE A 245 -16.66 19.81 5.14
C PHE A 245 -17.17 21.01 5.92
N LYS A 246 -16.33 22.06 6.09
CA LYS A 246 -16.77 23.32 6.71
C LYS A 246 -17.84 24.02 5.89
N ALA A 247 -17.66 24.12 4.58
CA ALA A 247 -18.63 24.73 3.66
C ALA A 247 -19.97 24.00 3.75
N TYR A 248 -19.97 22.67 3.61
CA TYR A 248 -21.17 21.86 3.74
C TYR A 248 -21.87 22.06 5.09
N ASN A 249 -21.11 22.02 6.22
CA ASN A 249 -21.69 22.24 7.54
C ASN A 249 -22.35 23.63 7.69
N ASN A 250 -21.72 24.67 7.13
CA ASN A 250 -22.25 26.03 7.19
C ASN A 250 -23.54 26.19 6.35
N GLU A 251 -23.55 25.64 5.14
CA GLU A 251 -24.71 25.69 4.25
C GLU A 251 -25.91 24.94 4.83
N VAL A 252 -25.69 23.74 5.39
CA VAL A 252 -26.75 22.98 6.08
C VAL A 252 -27.30 23.78 7.27
N LYS A 253 -26.43 24.36 8.11
CA LYS A 253 -26.86 25.12 9.30
C LYS A 253 -27.55 26.43 8.97
N SER A 254 -27.20 27.08 7.86
CA SER A 254 -27.85 28.30 7.40
C SER A 254 -29.12 28.03 6.59
N GLY A 255 -29.41 26.78 6.23
CA GLY A 255 -30.57 26.42 5.39
C GLY A 255 -30.39 26.76 3.91
N THR A 256 -29.16 27.07 3.47
CA THR A 256 -28.86 27.35 2.06
C THR A 256 -28.62 26.08 1.23
N PHE A 257 -28.37 24.96 1.88
CA PHE A 257 -28.33 23.63 1.26
C PHE A 257 -29.35 22.70 1.97
N PRO A 258 -30.11 21.87 1.20
CA PRO A 258 -30.16 21.80 -0.26
C PRO A 258 -31.01 22.93 -0.86
N THR A 259 -30.69 23.37 -2.09
CA THR A 259 -31.56 24.16 -2.92
C THR A 259 -32.58 23.30 -3.67
N GLU A 260 -33.50 23.91 -4.40
CA GLU A 260 -34.45 23.16 -5.25
C GLU A 260 -33.75 22.25 -6.28
N ASP A 261 -32.58 22.64 -6.78
CA ASP A 261 -31.81 21.84 -7.75
C ASP A 261 -31.30 20.50 -7.15
N TYR A 262 -31.18 20.45 -5.84
CA TYR A 262 -30.77 19.25 -5.08
C TYR A 262 -31.94 18.57 -4.35
N SER A 263 -33.20 18.88 -4.76
CA SER A 263 -34.41 18.41 -4.10
C SER A 263 -35.38 17.76 -5.09
N TYR A 264 -36.16 16.81 -4.59
CA TYR A 264 -37.19 16.17 -5.40
C TYR A 264 -38.53 16.88 -5.20
N LYS A 265 -39.22 17.19 -6.32
CA LYS A 265 -40.54 17.82 -6.29
C LYS A 265 -41.64 16.76 -6.18
N ILE A 266 -42.70 17.13 -5.51
CA ILE A 266 -43.99 16.42 -5.54
C ILE A 266 -45.03 17.33 -6.13
N ASP A 267 -45.99 16.78 -6.83
CA ASP A 267 -47.13 17.51 -7.38
C ASP A 267 -47.97 18.11 -6.23
N ASP A 268 -48.21 19.42 -6.30
CA ASP A 268 -48.97 20.18 -5.29
C ASP A 268 -50.36 19.60 -5.10
N ASP A 269 -51.01 19.12 -6.16
CA ASP A 269 -52.30 18.45 -6.09
C ASP A 269 -52.30 17.18 -5.24
N ILE A 270 -51.17 16.49 -5.17
CA ILE A 270 -50.99 15.31 -4.27
C ILE A 270 -50.92 15.77 -2.82
N LEU A 271 -50.16 16.80 -2.55
CA LEU A 271 -50.04 17.36 -1.19
C LEU A 271 -51.38 17.93 -0.69
N ASP A 272 -52.12 18.64 -1.54
CA ASP A 272 -53.43 19.19 -1.16
C ASP A 272 -54.47 18.09 -0.88
N ARG A 273 -54.47 17.03 -1.67
CA ARG A 273 -55.32 15.84 -1.38
C ARG A 273 -54.97 15.19 -0.04
N ILE A 274 -53.70 15.12 0.33
CA ILE A 274 -53.24 14.55 1.58
C ILE A 274 -53.65 15.48 2.77
N ARG A 275 -53.47 16.81 2.57
CA ARG A 275 -53.84 17.80 3.62
C ARG A 275 -55.33 17.91 3.80
N GLY A 276 -56.11 17.83 2.71
CA GLY A 276 -57.56 17.84 2.74
C GLY A 276 -58.22 16.57 3.27
N GLY A 277 -57.50 15.45 3.25
CA GLY A 277 -57.97 14.15 3.78
C GLY A 277 -57.79 13.93 5.30
N LYS A 278 -57.29 14.93 6.04
CA LYS A 278 -57.28 14.89 7.53
C LYS A 278 -58.60 15.44 8.09
N ARG A 279 -59.57 14.58 8.14
CA ARG A 279 -60.71 14.64 9.11
C ARG A 279 -60.96 13.25 9.71
#